data_7f645f1ade0bc8991cebfbe70174c0a3
#
_entry.id   7f645f1ade0bc8991cebfbe70174c0a3
#
_cell.length_a   1.000
_cell.length_b   1.000
_cell.length_c   1.000
_cell.angle_alpha   90.00
_cell.angle_beta   90.00
_cell.angle_gamma   90.00
#
_symmetry.space_group_name_H-M   'P 1'
#
loop_
_entity.id
_entity.type
_entity.pdbx_description
1 polymer ?
#
loop_
_entity_poly.entity_id
_entity_poly.type
_entity_poly.pdbx_seq_one_letter_code
_entity_poly.pdbx_strand_id
1 'polypeptide(L)'
;MKYKDLRDFIRQLEAKGELVRISQPIDTDLEMTEIADRTLRAGGPALLFENPKNHDMPVLANLFGTPERVAMGMGQESVEALREVGKLLAYLKEPEPPKGLKDLWEKLPVFKQVLNMPAKVLKKAPCQEVVLTGDDVDLSKIPVQRCWPGDAAPLVTWGLSVTKGPHKKRQNLGIYRQQVIGKNKLIMRWLSHRGGALDFREWCQTHPGEPYPVSVALGADPATILGAVTPVPDTLSEYAFAGLLRGDKTEVVKSISNDLQVPASAEIVLEGYIAQDETAPEGPYGDHTGYYNEVDDFPVFTVTHITHRKDPIYHSTYTGRPPDEPAILGVALNEVFVPILQKQFPEIVDFYLPPEGCSYRMAVVTMKKQYPGHAKRVMMGVWSFLRQFMYTKFVIVCDDDVNARDWNDVIWAITTRMDPARDTVMIENTPIDYLDFASPVS
;
A
#
# COMPACT_ATOMS: atom_id res chain seq x y z
N MET A 1 -17.05 -7.19 -5.60
CA MET A 1 -17.42 -8.09 -4.47
C MET A 1 -17.68 -7.26 -3.22
N LYS A 2 -18.81 -7.42 -2.54
CA LYS A 2 -19.09 -6.73 -1.27
C LYS A 2 -18.71 -7.63 -0.10
N TYR A 3 -18.05 -7.08 0.92
CA TYR A 3 -17.65 -7.76 2.15
C TYR A 3 -17.72 -6.78 3.32
N LYS A 4 -17.83 -7.31 4.52
CA LYS A 4 -18.00 -6.51 5.73
C LYS A 4 -16.66 -6.13 6.40
N ASP A 5 -15.77 -7.10 6.53
CA ASP A 5 -14.46 -6.98 7.19
C ASP A 5 -13.48 -8.02 6.61
N LEU A 6 -12.26 -8.08 7.15
CA LEU A 6 -11.25 -9.03 6.71
C LEU A 6 -11.72 -10.49 6.86
N ARG A 7 -12.40 -10.84 7.95
CA ARG A 7 -12.89 -12.21 8.17
C ARG A 7 -13.98 -12.61 7.18
N ASP A 8 -14.84 -11.67 6.83
CA ASP A 8 -15.83 -11.89 5.78
C ASP A 8 -15.18 -12.04 4.40
N PHE A 9 -14.16 -11.25 4.12
CA PHE A 9 -13.37 -11.38 2.89
C PHE A 9 -12.68 -12.75 2.80
N ILE A 10 -12.06 -13.23 3.88
CA ILE A 10 -11.45 -14.56 3.99
C ILE A 10 -12.48 -15.65 3.67
N ARG A 11 -13.67 -15.60 4.29
CA ARG A 11 -14.74 -16.59 4.02
C ARG A 11 -15.16 -16.59 2.54
N GLN A 12 -15.28 -15.43 1.94
CA GLN A 12 -15.66 -15.31 0.54
C GLN A 12 -14.56 -15.83 -0.40
N LEU A 13 -13.28 -15.58 -0.11
CA LEU A 13 -12.16 -16.16 -0.85
C LEU A 13 -12.14 -17.68 -0.73
N GLU A 14 -12.34 -18.21 0.48
CA GLU A 14 -12.40 -19.65 0.74
C GLU A 14 -13.54 -20.31 -0.07
N ALA A 15 -14.73 -19.71 -0.07
CA ALA A 15 -15.87 -20.20 -0.85
C ALA A 15 -15.63 -20.16 -2.37
N LYS A 16 -14.72 -19.31 -2.84
CA LYS A 16 -14.32 -19.22 -4.27
C LYS A 16 -13.12 -20.13 -4.61
N GLY A 17 -12.53 -20.83 -3.65
CA GLY A 17 -11.30 -21.58 -3.85
C GLY A 17 -10.04 -20.71 -3.95
N GLU A 18 -10.13 -19.43 -3.58
CA GLU A 18 -9.05 -18.44 -3.62
C GLU A 18 -8.28 -18.35 -2.30
N LEU A 19 -8.56 -19.21 -1.33
CA LEU A 19 -7.86 -19.31 -0.05
C LEU A 19 -7.70 -20.78 0.37
N VAL A 20 -6.51 -21.11 0.84
CA VAL A 20 -6.18 -22.43 1.39
C VAL A 20 -5.74 -22.30 2.85
N ARG A 21 -6.27 -23.17 3.70
CA ARG A 21 -5.86 -23.33 5.10
C ARG A 21 -4.73 -24.35 5.20
N ILE A 22 -3.68 -23.99 5.92
CA ILE A 22 -2.52 -24.85 6.17
C ILE A 22 -2.51 -25.20 7.65
N SER A 23 -2.83 -26.45 7.96
CA SER A 23 -2.91 -26.95 9.35
C SER A 23 -1.58 -27.49 9.89
N GLN A 24 -0.60 -27.74 9.00
CA GLN A 24 0.73 -28.19 9.41
C GLN A 24 1.44 -27.07 10.19
N PRO A 25 2.25 -27.41 11.20
CA PRO A 25 3.09 -26.45 11.90
C PRO A 25 4.14 -25.84 10.95
N ILE A 26 4.07 -24.54 10.73
CA ILE A 26 4.99 -23.79 9.85
C ILE A 26 5.75 -22.77 10.68
N ASP A 27 7.06 -22.64 10.41
CA ASP A 27 7.91 -21.67 11.09
C ASP A 27 7.72 -20.26 10.52
N THR A 28 7.62 -19.26 11.41
CA THR A 28 7.61 -17.85 11.02
C THR A 28 8.97 -17.35 10.59
N ASP A 29 10.04 -18.10 10.91
CA ASP A 29 11.39 -17.82 10.48
C ASP A 29 11.65 -18.50 9.12
N LEU A 30 11.67 -17.75 8.06
CA LEU A 30 11.96 -18.11 6.66
C LEU A 30 10.95 -19.06 5.98
N GLU A 31 10.49 -20.14 6.67
CA GLU A 31 9.68 -21.19 6.04
C GLU A 31 8.35 -20.65 5.49
N MET A 32 7.67 -19.83 6.28
CA MET A 32 6.39 -19.22 5.88
C MET A 32 6.53 -18.30 4.66
N THR A 33 7.62 -17.56 4.60
CA THR A 33 7.96 -16.69 3.46
C THR A 33 8.22 -17.50 2.20
N GLU A 34 8.97 -18.58 2.28
CA GLU A 34 9.26 -19.46 1.15
C GLU A 34 7.99 -20.08 0.55
N ILE A 35 7.07 -20.52 1.42
CA ILE A 35 5.78 -21.05 0.97
C ILE A 35 4.96 -19.96 0.29
N ALA A 36 4.90 -18.77 0.87
CA ALA A 36 4.16 -17.64 0.31
C ALA A 36 4.75 -17.18 -1.04
N ASP A 37 6.07 -17.10 -1.16
CA ASP A 37 6.76 -16.69 -2.40
C ASP A 37 6.51 -17.70 -3.55
N ARG A 38 6.65 -18.98 -3.29
CA ARG A 38 6.34 -20.02 -4.29
C ARG A 38 4.88 -19.99 -4.71
N THR A 39 3.98 -19.79 -3.76
CA THR A 39 2.53 -19.72 -4.03
C THR A 39 2.20 -18.52 -4.89
N LEU A 40 2.76 -17.34 -4.57
CA LEU A 40 2.56 -16.12 -5.34
C LEU A 40 3.08 -16.29 -6.78
N ARG A 41 4.31 -16.80 -6.94
CA ARG A 41 4.93 -17.02 -8.26
C ARG A 41 4.16 -18.01 -9.14
N ALA A 42 3.45 -18.95 -8.53
CA ALA A 42 2.56 -19.87 -9.20
C ALA A 42 1.16 -19.29 -9.49
N GLY A 43 0.89 -18.03 -9.13
CA GLY A 43 -0.45 -17.44 -9.21
C GLY A 43 -1.46 -18.11 -8.27
N GLY A 44 -0.98 -18.67 -7.15
CA GLY A 44 -1.78 -19.48 -6.23
C GLY A 44 -2.65 -18.65 -5.27
N PRO A 45 -3.41 -19.36 -4.40
CA PRO A 45 -4.39 -18.76 -3.51
C PRO A 45 -3.76 -17.98 -2.36
N ALA A 46 -4.59 -17.21 -1.63
CA ALA A 46 -4.26 -16.69 -0.32
C ALA A 46 -4.04 -17.86 0.66
N LEU A 47 -3.18 -17.66 1.65
CA LEU A 47 -2.78 -18.71 2.60
C LEU A 47 -3.16 -18.31 4.03
N LEU A 48 -3.85 -19.19 4.74
CA LEU A 48 -4.09 -19.06 6.17
C LEU A 48 -3.33 -20.17 6.90
N PHE A 49 -2.21 -19.82 7.51
CA PHE A 49 -1.41 -20.71 8.36
C PHE A 49 -2.06 -20.78 9.73
N GLU A 50 -2.71 -21.92 10.04
CA GLU A 50 -3.49 -22.08 11.27
C GLU A 50 -2.61 -22.39 12.49
N ASN A 51 -1.44 -23.01 12.27
CA ASN A 51 -0.52 -23.48 13.32
C ASN A 51 0.90 -22.94 13.10
N PRO A 52 1.15 -21.62 13.26
CA PRO A 52 2.53 -21.13 13.26
C PRO A 52 3.27 -21.68 14.49
N LYS A 53 4.49 -22.20 14.30
CA LYS A 53 5.29 -22.75 15.38
C LYS A 53 5.51 -21.73 16.51
N ASN A 54 5.32 -22.18 17.74
CA ASN A 54 5.48 -21.38 18.97
C ASN A 54 4.47 -20.22 19.13
N HIS A 55 3.40 -20.18 18.35
CA HIS A 55 2.36 -19.17 18.46
C HIS A 55 0.97 -19.79 18.34
N ASP A 56 -0.02 -19.18 18.99
CA ASP A 56 -1.42 -19.62 18.95
C ASP A 56 -2.26 -18.81 17.94
N MET A 57 -1.68 -17.79 17.33
CA MET A 57 -2.36 -16.87 16.44
C MET A 57 -2.11 -17.25 14.97
N PRO A 58 -3.16 -17.48 14.16
CA PRO A 58 -3.01 -17.77 12.74
C PRO A 58 -2.39 -16.60 11.95
N VAL A 59 -1.70 -16.93 10.86
CA VAL A 59 -1.10 -15.93 9.93
C VAL A 59 -1.78 -16.01 8.58
N LEU A 60 -2.28 -14.87 8.12
CA LEU A 60 -2.79 -14.69 6.77
C LEU A 60 -1.69 -14.11 5.89
N ALA A 61 -1.36 -14.78 4.80
CA ALA A 61 -0.35 -14.36 3.84
C ALA A 61 -0.86 -14.48 2.40
N ASN A 62 -0.17 -13.85 1.47
CA ASN A 62 -0.49 -13.87 0.03
C ASN A 62 -1.94 -13.42 -0.27
N LEU A 63 -2.49 -12.53 0.57
CA LEU A 63 -3.87 -12.06 0.41
C LEU A 63 -4.07 -11.35 -0.94
N PHE A 64 -3.14 -10.50 -1.30
CA PHE A 64 -3.14 -9.70 -2.54
C PHE A 64 -2.17 -10.26 -3.59
N GLY A 65 -1.92 -11.56 -3.56
CA GLY A 65 -0.96 -12.23 -4.44
C GLY A 65 -1.44 -12.45 -5.88
N THR A 66 -2.65 -12.00 -6.24
CA THR A 66 -3.12 -11.92 -7.63
C THR A 66 -3.85 -10.59 -7.87
N PRO A 67 -3.78 -10.03 -9.11
CA PRO A 67 -4.52 -8.80 -9.44
C PRO A 67 -6.03 -8.91 -9.20
N GLU A 68 -6.60 -10.10 -9.40
CA GLU A 68 -8.02 -10.40 -9.19
C GLU A 68 -8.39 -10.22 -7.72
N ARG A 69 -7.57 -10.73 -6.77
CA ARG A 69 -7.84 -10.55 -5.33
C ARG A 69 -7.66 -9.09 -4.90
N VAL A 70 -6.74 -8.35 -5.53
CA VAL A 70 -6.65 -6.89 -5.32
C VAL A 70 -7.92 -6.20 -5.78
N ALA A 71 -8.42 -6.51 -6.98
CA ALA A 71 -9.68 -5.97 -7.49
C ALA A 71 -10.86 -6.28 -6.56
N MET A 72 -10.98 -7.54 -6.10
CA MET A 72 -12.00 -7.95 -5.12
C MET A 72 -11.89 -7.14 -3.82
N GLY A 73 -10.67 -6.93 -3.32
CA GLY A 73 -10.41 -6.11 -2.12
C GLY A 73 -10.82 -4.64 -2.31
N MET A 74 -10.70 -4.11 -3.50
CA MET A 74 -11.17 -2.77 -3.89
C MET A 74 -12.67 -2.73 -4.25
N GLY A 75 -13.41 -3.79 -3.97
CA GLY A 75 -14.85 -3.86 -4.21
C GLY A 75 -15.25 -4.06 -5.67
N GLN A 76 -14.32 -4.39 -6.56
CA GLN A 76 -14.54 -4.57 -7.99
C GLN A 76 -14.72 -6.04 -8.36
N GLU A 77 -15.36 -6.30 -9.49
CA GLU A 77 -15.64 -7.66 -9.98
C GLU A 77 -14.51 -8.21 -10.87
N SER A 78 -13.72 -7.33 -11.47
CA SER A 78 -12.57 -7.70 -12.30
C SER A 78 -11.44 -6.67 -12.19
N VAL A 79 -10.26 -7.03 -12.70
CA VAL A 79 -9.10 -6.13 -12.77
C VAL A 79 -9.40 -4.93 -13.67
N GLU A 80 -10.05 -5.13 -14.80
CA GLU A 80 -10.43 -4.07 -15.74
C GLU A 80 -11.41 -3.07 -15.09
N ALA A 81 -12.27 -3.54 -14.20
CA ALA A 81 -13.22 -2.69 -13.47
C ALA A 81 -12.51 -1.68 -12.53
N LEU A 82 -11.23 -1.88 -12.20
CA LEU A 82 -10.42 -0.91 -11.47
C LEU A 82 -10.27 0.42 -12.22
N ARG A 83 -10.47 0.44 -13.53
CA ARG A 83 -10.52 1.70 -14.30
C ARG A 83 -11.66 2.61 -13.85
N GLU A 84 -12.77 2.07 -13.37
CA GLU A 84 -13.86 2.88 -12.81
C GLU A 84 -13.42 3.57 -11.50
N VAL A 85 -12.58 2.92 -10.69
CA VAL A 85 -11.96 3.56 -9.53
C VAL A 85 -11.05 4.71 -9.96
N GLY A 86 -10.24 4.51 -11.01
CA GLY A 86 -9.39 5.55 -11.58
C GLY A 86 -10.19 6.74 -12.12
N LYS A 87 -11.30 6.49 -12.82
CA LYS A 87 -12.21 7.55 -13.31
C LYS A 87 -12.83 8.33 -12.15
N LEU A 88 -13.22 7.64 -11.08
CA LEU A 88 -13.76 8.27 -9.88
C LEU A 88 -12.72 9.18 -9.22
N LEU A 89 -11.48 8.69 -9.05
CA LEU A 89 -10.38 9.49 -8.48
C LEU A 89 -10.04 10.69 -9.37
N ALA A 90 -10.00 10.54 -10.69
CA ALA A 90 -9.79 11.63 -11.63
C ALA A 90 -10.89 12.70 -11.52
N TYR A 91 -12.14 12.28 -11.36
CA TYR A 91 -13.27 13.18 -11.13
C TYR A 91 -13.18 13.90 -9.78
N LEU A 92 -12.83 13.19 -8.70
CA LEU A 92 -12.70 13.80 -7.37
C LEU A 92 -11.54 14.79 -7.26
N LYS A 93 -10.48 14.57 -8.07
CA LYS A 93 -9.35 15.50 -8.15
C LYS A 93 -9.73 16.82 -8.83
N GLU A 94 -10.52 16.75 -9.89
CA GLU A 94 -10.99 17.90 -10.66
C GLU A 94 -12.47 17.73 -10.99
N PRO A 95 -13.38 18.05 -10.04
CA PRO A 95 -14.82 17.88 -10.25
C PRO A 95 -15.34 18.82 -11.35
N GLU A 96 -16.03 18.26 -12.32
CA GLU A 96 -16.73 19.03 -13.35
C GLU A 96 -18.22 19.20 -12.96
N PRO A 97 -18.76 20.42 -13.01
CA PRO A 97 -20.18 20.61 -12.77
C PRO A 97 -21.02 19.88 -13.84
N PRO A 98 -22.19 19.34 -13.47
CA PRO A 98 -23.04 18.64 -14.43
C PRO A 98 -23.46 19.59 -15.57
N LYS A 99 -23.35 19.12 -16.81
CA LYS A 99 -23.67 19.88 -18.02
C LYS A 99 -25.15 19.83 -18.42
N GLY A 100 -26.02 19.35 -17.51
CA GLY A 100 -27.46 19.25 -17.74
C GLY A 100 -28.11 18.11 -16.96
N LEU A 101 -29.45 17.96 -17.10
CA LEU A 101 -30.21 16.93 -16.36
C LEU A 101 -29.78 15.50 -16.70
N LYS A 102 -29.42 15.22 -17.94
CA LYS A 102 -28.94 13.89 -18.35
C LYS A 102 -27.61 13.56 -17.68
N ASP A 103 -26.65 14.48 -17.70
CA ASP A 103 -25.34 14.32 -17.03
C ASP A 103 -25.49 14.20 -15.51
N LEU A 104 -26.44 14.91 -14.91
CA LEU A 104 -26.78 14.78 -13.49
C LEU A 104 -27.29 13.36 -13.15
N TRP A 105 -28.14 12.78 -14.00
CA TRP A 105 -28.62 11.40 -13.83
C TRP A 105 -27.50 10.37 -14.00
N GLU A 106 -26.62 10.56 -14.96
CA GLU A 106 -25.47 9.68 -15.20
C GLU A 106 -24.47 9.73 -14.05
N LYS A 107 -24.32 10.88 -13.39
CA LYS A 107 -23.46 11.08 -12.22
C LYS A 107 -24.10 10.70 -10.88
N LEU A 108 -25.40 10.38 -10.86
CA LEU A 108 -26.11 10.02 -9.62
C LEU A 108 -25.50 8.86 -8.83
N PRO A 109 -24.96 7.78 -9.47
CA PRO A 109 -24.23 6.72 -8.75
C PRO A 109 -22.99 7.24 -8.02
N VAL A 110 -22.24 8.16 -8.64
CA VAL A 110 -21.05 8.79 -8.03
C VAL A 110 -21.46 9.61 -6.81
N PHE A 111 -22.51 10.41 -6.91
CA PHE A 111 -23.01 11.19 -5.77
C PHE A 111 -23.48 10.30 -4.61
N LYS A 112 -24.09 9.14 -4.90
CA LYS A 112 -24.46 8.16 -3.87
C LYS A 112 -23.23 7.55 -3.19
N GLN A 113 -22.17 7.29 -3.93
CA GLN A 113 -20.90 6.80 -3.36
C GLN A 113 -20.27 7.82 -2.40
N VAL A 114 -20.35 9.11 -2.73
CA VAL A 114 -19.83 10.21 -1.87
C VAL A 114 -20.48 10.20 -0.49
N LEU A 115 -21.72 9.70 -0.35
CA LEU A 115 -22.38 9.56 0.96
C LEU A 115 -21.68 8.56 1.90
N ASN A 116 -20.87 7.68 1.36
CA ASN A 116 -20.08 6.69 2.12
C ASN A 116 -18.69 7.22 2.55
N MET A 117 -18.33 8.42 2.15
CA MET A 117 -17.02 9.02 2.49
C MET A 117 -16.84 9.31 3.99
N PRO A 118 -17.81 9.92 4.70
CA PRO A 118 -17.61 10.20 6.11
C PRO A 118 -17.48 8.90 6.91
N ALA A 119 -16.38 8.77 7.67
CA ALA A 119 -16.21 7.64 8.57
C ALA A 119 -17.29 7.64 9.66
N LYS A 120 -17.71 6.44 10.08
CA LYS A 120 -18.65 6.24 11.17
C LYS A 120 -17.88 5.91 12.45
N VAL A 121 -17.96 6.79 13.44
CA VAL A 121 -17.29 6.59 14.73
C VAL A 121 -18.14 5.72 15.64
N LEU A 122 -17.57 4.61 16.09
CA LEU A 122 -18.21 3.69 17.03
C LEU A 122 -17.75 3.98 18.48
N LYS A 123 -18.62 3.67 19.45
CA LYS A 123 -18.30 3.74 20.88
C LYS A 123 -17.58 2.48 21.39
N LYS A 124 -17.85 1.34 20.76
CA LYS A 124 -17.25 0.02 21.03
C LYS A 124 -17.00 -0.67 19.71
N ALA A 125 -15.91 -1.40 19.60
CA ALA A 125 -15.50 -2.04 18.37
C ALA A 125 -14.90 -3.43 18.59
N PRO A 126 -14.99 -4.33 17.60
CA PRO A 126 -14.39 -5.68 17.68
C PRO A 126 -12.89 -5.66 17.98
N CYS A 127 -12.14 -4.68 17.44
CA CYS A 127 -10.69 -4.57 17.69
C CYS A 127 -10.34 -4.27 19.16
N GLN A 128 -11.31 -4.01 20.02
CA GLN A 128 -11.13 -3.72 21.45
C GLN A 128 -11.80 -4.76 22.37
N GLU A 129 -12.07 -5.96 21.86
CA GLU A 129 -12.65 -7.05 22.67
C GLU A 129 -11.69 -7.52 23.76
N VAL A 130 -10.39 -7.50 23.50
CA VAL A 130 -9.32 -7.80 24.44
C VAL A 130 -8.40 -6.58 24.52
N VAL A 131 -8.01 -6.19 25.72
CA VAL A 131 -7.10 -5.07 25.99
C VAL A 131 -5.96 -5.54 26.88
N LEU A 132 -4.73 -5.46 26.36
CA LEU A 132 -3.49 -5.80 27.05
C LEU A 132 -2.73 -4.53 27.39
N THR A 133 -2.28 -4.41 28.64
CA THR A 133 -1.56 -3.23 29.16
C THR A 133 -0.44 -3.64 30.09
N GLY A 134 0.51 -2.76 30.34
CA GLY A 134 1.61 -2.99 31.25
C GLY A 134 2.44 -4.23 30.86
N ASP A 135 2.62 -5.17 31.79
CA ASP A 135 3.44 -6.37 31.57
C ASP A 135 2.83 -7.36 30.57
N ASP A 136 1.54 -7.26 30.28
CA ASP A 136 0.85 -8.10 29.30
C ASP A 136 1.12 -7.66 27.85
N VAL A 137 1.70 -6.49 27.65
CA VAL A 137 2.13 -6.03 26.32
C VAL A 137 3.38 -6.79 25.92
N ASP A 138 3.21 -7.71 24.98
CA ASP A 138 4.28 -8.60 24.53
C ASP A 138 4.15 -8.89 23.04
N LEU A 139 4.99 -8.22 22.23
CA LEU A 139 5.03 -8.37 20.76
C LEU A 139 5.47 -9.79 20.34
N SER A 140 6.17 -10.54 21.19
CA SER A 140 6.58 -11.91 20.88
C SER A 140 5.40 -12.88 20.78
N LYS A 141 4.21 -12.48 21.24
CA LYS A 141 2.97 -13.26 21.09
C LYS A 141 2.35 -13.15 19.70
N ILE A 142 2.75 -12.16 18.92
CA ILE A 142 2.32 -11.98 17.54
C ILE A 142 3.31 -12.73 16.64
N PRO A 143 2.85 -13.59 15.72
CA PRO A 143 3.70 -14.38 14.84
C PRO A 143 4.32 -13.55 13.71
N VAL A 144 5.10 -12.55 14.07
CA VAL A 144 5.78 -11.67 13.13
C VAL A 144 6.90 -12.44 12.43
N GLN A 145 6.94 -12.37 11.10
CA GLN A 145 7.88 -13.14 10.30
C GLN A 145 9.25 -12.47 10.20
N ARG A 146 10.30 -13.29 10.17
CA ARG A 146 11.60 -12.95 9.58
C ARG A 146 11.63 -13.59 8.19
N CYS A 147 11.71 -12.75 7.14
CA CYS A 147 11.43 -13.19 5.78
C CYS A 147 12.65 -13.76 5.06
N TRP A 148 13.84 -13.17 5.25
CA TRP A 148 15.05 -13.51 4.53
C TRP A 148 16.20 -13.82 5.47
N PRO A 149 17.19 -14.67 5.04
CA PRO A 149 18.30 -15.05 5.91
C PRO A 149 19.12 -13.90 6.46
N GLY A 150 19.24 -12.80 5.71
CA GLY A 150 19.97 -11.59 6.11
C GLY A 150 19.13 -10.56 6.86
N ASP A 151 17.85 -10.80 7.08
CA ASP A 151 17.00 -9.87 7.82
C ASP A 151 17.43 -9.76 9.29
N ALA A 152 17.47 -8.54 9.80
CA ALA A 152 17.98 -8.25 11.15
C ALA A 152 17.11 -8.85 12.27
N ALA A 153 15.79 -8.85 12.10
CA ALA A 153 14.79 -9.26 13.09
C ALA A 153 13.41 -9.49 12.43
N PRO A 154 12.41 -10.01 13.16
CA PRO A 154 11.03 -10.06 12.68
C PRO A 154 10.52 -8.67 12.27
N LEU A 155 9.78 -8.62 11.16
CA LEU A 155 9.33 -7.39 10.51
C LEU A 155 7.80 -7.36 10.36
N VAL A 156 7.15 -6.38 10.96
CA VAL A 156 5.73 -6.07 10.69
C VAL A 156 5.64 -5.39 9.33
N THR A 157 4.89 -5.96 8.40
CA THR A 157 4.84 -5.56 7.00
C THR A 157 3.57 -4.81 6.62
N TRP A 158 2.39 -5.26 7.06
CA TRP A 158 1.09 -4.62 6.83
C TRP A 158 0.64 -3.70 7.97
N GLY A 159 1.60 -3.06 8.68
CA GLY A 159 1.28 -2.13 9.74
C GLY A 159 0.67 -0.83 9.22
N LEU A 160 -0.66 -0.69 9.33
CA LEU A 160 -1.37 0.53 8.99
C LEU A 160 -1.20 1.55 10.12
N SER A 161 -0.22 2.43 9.96
CA SER A 161 0.10 3.45 10.96
C SER A 161 -0.85 4.64 10.83
N VAL A 162 -1.48 4.98 11.95
CA VAL A 162 -2.37 6.12 12.09
C VAL A 162 -1.63 7.21 12.85
N THR A 163 -1.52 8.38 12.23
CA THR A 163 -0.87 9.56 12.80
C THR A 163 -1.71 10.81 12.56
N LYS A 164 -1.41 11.88 13.26
CA LYS A 164 -2.06 13.17 13.05
C LYS A 164 -1.08 14.30 13.32
N GLY A 165 -0.84 15.13 12.34
CA GLY A 165 -0.07 16.35 12.51
C GLY A 165 -0.82 17.37 13.39
N PRO A 166 -0.11 18.21 14.17
CA PRO A 166 -0.71 19.11 15.16
C PRO A 166 -1.64 20.16 14.53
N HIS A 167 -1.39 20.55 13.29
CA HIS A 167 -2.21 21.53 12.55
C HIS A 167 -3.17 20.90 11.55
N LYS A 168 -3.20 19.56 11.47
CA LYS A 168 -4.07 18.85 10.52
C LYS A 168 -5.41 18.47 11.12
N LYS A 169 -6.49 18.69 10.38
CA LYS A 169 -7.83 18.26 10.78
C LYS A 169 -8.04 16.76 10.62
N ARG A 170 -7.40 16.16 9.62
CA ARG A 170 -7.51 14.73 9.32
C ARG A 170 -6.28 13.96 9.79
N GLN A 171 -6.47 12.67 10.05
CA GLN A 171 -5.41 11.71 10.29
C GLN A 171 -4.77 11.27 8.98
N ASN A 172 -3.52 10.87 9.07
CA ASN A 172 -2.80 10.20 8.00
C ASN A 172 -2.80 8.69 8.25
N LEU A 173 -3.08 7.91 7.22
CA LEU A 173 -2.92 6.47 7.22
C LEU A 173 -1.80 6.12 6.24
N GLY A 174 -0.83 5.36 6.71
CA GLY A 174 0.27 4.90 5.87
C GLY A 174 0.74 3.51 6.28
N ILE A 175 1.20 2.74 5.30
CA ILE A 175 1.82 1.46 5.56
C ILE A 175 3.33 1.66 5.60
N TYR A 176 3.90 1.37 6.77
CA TYR A 176 5.33 1.45 7.03
C TYR A 176 5.79 0.16 7.66
N ARG A 177 6.94 -0.36 7.23
CA ARG A 177 7.52 -1.54 7.88
C ARG A 177 8.05 -1.19 9.25
N GLN A 178 7.96 -2.14 10.19
CA GLN A 178 8.34 -1.94 11.57
C GLN A 178 9.14 -3.13 12.08
N GLN A 179 10.37 -2.88 12.46
CA GLN A 179 11.28 -3.88 13.01
C GLN A 179 10.98 -4.09 14.49
N VAL A 180 10.75 -5.34 14.90
CA VAL A 180 10.61 -5.71 16.31
C VAL A 180 11.99 -5.71 16.97
N ILE A 181 12.15 -4.95 18.05
CA ILE A 181 13.43 -4.85 18.79
C ILE A 181 13.32 -5.18 20.27
N GLY A 182 12.12 -5.49 20.75
CA GLY A 182 11.91 -5.83 22.16
C GLY A 182 10.48 -6.24 22.46
N LYS A 183 10.22 -6.48 23.74
CA LYS A 183 8.90 -6.92 24.23
C LYS A 183 7.77 -5.95 23.81
N ASN A 184 8.05 -4.65 23.81
CA ASN A 184 7.09 -3.60 23.51
C ASN A 184 7.67 -2.47 22.62
N LYS A 185 8.73 -2.74 21.87
CA LYS A 185 9.38 -1.72 21.04
C LYS A 185 9.54 -2.19 19.60
N LEU A 186 9.25 -1.27 18.69
CA LEU A 186 9.42 -1.41 17.24
C LEU A 186 10.19 -0.21 16.71
N ILE A 187 10.92 -0.39 15.61
CA ILE A 187 11.49 0.74 14.86
C ILE A 187 10.53 1.06 13.72
N MET A 188 10.09 2.32 13.66
CA MET A 188 9.19 2.82 12.61
C MET A 188 10.02 3.38 11.45
N ARG A 189 10.07 2.69 10.32
CA ARG A 189 10.79 3.20 9.15
C ARG A 189 10.04 4.33 8.47
N TRP A 190 10.25 5.53 8.93
CA TRP A 190 9.72 6.76 8.35
C TRP A 190 10.76 7.47 7.49
N LEU A 191 10.69 7.27 6.19
CA LEU A 191 11.46 8.09 5.25
C LEU A 191 11.00 9.55 5.34
N SER A 192 11.95 10.48 5.28
CA SER A 192 11.75 11.90 5.61
C SER A 192 10.64 12.63 4.85
N HIS A 193 10.26 12.14 3.68
CA HIS A 193 9.23 12.71 2.81
C HIS A 193 7.83 12.07 2.99
N ARG A 194 7.70 11.04 3.83
CA ARG A 194 6.43 10.33 4.07
C ARG A 194 5.54 11.08 5.06
N GLY A 195 4.22 10.87 4.94
CA GLY A 195 3.22 11.58 5.73
C GLY A 195 3.43 11.48 7.25
N GLY A 196 3.69 10.26 7.77
CA GLY A 196 3.98 10.06 9.19
C GLY A 196 5.22 10.78 9.68
N ALA A 197 6.31 10.77 8.88
CA ALA A 197 7.54 11.49 9.21
C ALA A 197 7.33 13.02 9.21
N LEU A 198 6.53 13.53 8.28
CA LEU A 198 6.20 14.96 8.23
C LEU A 198 5.36 15.38 9.43
N ASP A 199 4.36 14.59 9.80
CA ASP A 199 3.52 14.83 10.98
C ASP A 199 4.34 14.81 12.27
N PHE A 200 5.27 13.84 12.41
CA PHE A 200 6.17 13.75 13.56
C PHE A 200 7.11 14.95 13.66
N ARG A 201 7.70 15.37 12.55
CA ARG A 201 8.58 16.56 12.52
C ARG A 201 7.85 17.82 12.93
N GLU A 202 6.62 18.02 12.45
CA GLU A 202 5.77 19.14 12.82
C GLU A 202 5.41 19.08 14.31
N TRP A 203 5.15 17.88 14.84
CA TRP A 203 4.91 17.68 16.28
C TRP A 203 6.12 18.08 17.12
N CYS A 204 7.33 17.65 16.75
CA CYS A 204 8.55 18.00 17.47
C CYS A 204 8.78 19.51 17.56
N GLN A 205 8.38 20.25 16.52
CA GLN A 205 8.51 21.70 16.49
C GLN A 205 7.46 22.41 17.38
N THR A 206 6.26 21.88 17.47
CA THR A 206 5.13 22.50 18.18
C THR A 206 4.97 22.02 19.61
N HIS A 207 5.45 20.81 19.93
CA HIS A 207 5.36 20.16 21.24
C HIS A 207 6.72 19.59 21.66
N PRO A 208 7.73 20.46 21.86
CA PRO A 208 9.11 19.98 22.14
C PRO A 208 9.15 19.16 23.43
N GLY A 209 9.75 17.97 23.35
CA GLY A 209 9.89 17.03 24.46
C GLY A 209 8.64 16.18 24.77
N GLU A 210 7.50 16.42 24.11
CA GLU A 210 6.32 15.60 24.33
C GLU A 210 6.32 14.37 23.42
N PRO A 211 5.92 13.19 23.92
CA PRO A 211 5.84 11.98 23.11
C PRO A 211 4.75 12.13 22.03
N TYR A 212 5.04 11.61 20.84
CA TYR A 212 4.13 11.65 19.70
C TYR A 212 3.21 10.43 19.67
N PRO A 213 1.89 10.58 19.76
CA PRO A 213 0.97 9.45 19.76
C PRO A 213 0.93 8.77 18.40
N VAL A 214 0.97 7.44 18.41
CA VAL A 214 0.85 6.59 17.22
C VAL A 214 -0.03 5.39 17.54
N SER A 215 -0.84 4.97 16.58
CA SER A 215 -1.54 3.69 16.62
C SER A 215 -1.29 2.94 15.32
N VAL A 216 -1.09 1.62 15.41
CA VAL A 216 -0.84 0.76 14.27
C VAL A 216 -1.91 -0.33 14.22
N ALA A 217 -2.71 -0.36 13.15
CA ALA A 217 -3.70 -1.39 12.93
C ALA A 217 -3.14 -2.51 12.04
N LEU A 218 -3.35 -3.74 12.47
CA LEU A 218 -2.98 -4.96 11.76
C LEU A 218 -4.25 -5.72 11.42
N GLY A 219 -4.37 -6.18 10.17
CA GLY A 219 -5.56 -6.91 9.74
C GLY A 219 -6.82 -6.05 9.63
N ALA A 220 -6.69 -4.82 9.15
CA ALA A 220 -7.84 -4.03 8.72
C ALA A 220 -8.53 -4.67 7.50
N ASP A 221 -9.72 -4.20 7.15
CA ASP A 221 -10.40 -4.68 5.95
C ASP A 221 -9.60 -4.32 4.67
N PRO A 222 -9.70 -5.12 3.60
CA PRO A 222 -8.91 -4.91 2.39
C PRO A 222 -9.05 -3.52 1.77
N ALA A 223 -10.26 -2.92 1.73
CA ALA A 223 -10.45 -1.59 1.17
C ALA A 223 -9.69 -0.51 1.95
N THR A 224 -9.59 -0.64 3.26
CA THR A 224 -8.81 0.29 4.11
C THR A 224 -7.31 0.12 3.87
N ILE A 225 -6.81 -1.12 3.77
CA ILE A 225 -5.40 -1.41 3.47
C ILE A 225 -5.04 -0.89 2.07
N LEU A 226 -5.82 -1.25 1.07
CA LEU A 226 -5.57 -0.85 -0.32
C LEU A 226 -5.76 0.64 -0.53
N GLY A 227 -6.69 1.26 0.19
CA GLY A 227 -6.87 2.71 0.19
C GLY A 227 -5.65 3.47 0.72
N ALA A 228 -4.95 2.90 1.70
CA ALA A 228 -3.74 3.50 2.26
C ALA A 228 -2.50 3.42 1.33
N VAL A 229 -2.51 2.52 0.35
CA VAL A 229 -1.42 2.39 -0.64
C VAL A 229 -1.76 2.98 -2.00
N THR A 230 -3.01 3.34 -2.23
CA THR A 230 -3.45 3.99 -3.48
C THR A 230 -3.18 5.50 -3.40
N PRO A 231 -2.65 6.13 -4.45
CA PRO A 231 -2.44 7.57 -4.48
C PRO A 231 -3.78 8.31 -4.59
N VAL A 232 -4.32 8.70 -3.45
CA VAL A 232 -5.53 9.50 -3.38
C VAL A 232 -5.21 11.00 -3.37
N PRO A 233 -6.11 11.87 -3.86
CA PRO A 233 -5.94 13.31 -3.73
C PRO A 233 -5.78 13.74 -2.27
N ASP A 234 -4.95 14.76 -2.01
CA ASP A 234 -4.71 15.28 -0.65
C ASP A 234 -5.97 15.77 0.07
N THR A 235 -7.04 16.05 -0.67
CA THR A 235 -8.33 16.46 -0.13
C THR A 235 -9.19 15.30 0.36
N LEU A 236 -8.84 14.05 0.01
CA LEU A 236 -9.56 12.84 0.34
C LEU A 236 -8.81 12.05 1.43
N SER A 237 -9.47 11.70 2.53
CA SER A 237 -8.86 10.81 3.52
C SER A 237 -8.91 9.36 3.05
N GLU A 238 -7.93 8.55 3.49
CA GLU A 238 -7.87 7.13 3.19
C GLU A 238 -9.12 6.38 3.70
N TYR A 239 -9.67 6.77 4.85
CA TYR A 239 -10.94 6.21 5.35
C TYR A 239 -12.13 6.55 4.45
N ALA A 240 -12.17 7.78 3.94
CA ALA A 240 -13.20 8.17 3.00
C ALA A 240 -13.10 7.39 1.69
N PHE A 241 -11.88 7.21 1.20
CA PHE A 241 -11.63 6.42 -0.01
C PHE A 241 -11.97 4.93 0.19
N ALA A 242 -11.61 4.35 1.33
CA ALA A 242 -12.01 2.99 1.68
C ALA A 242 -13.54 2.82 1.69
N GLY A 243 -14.26 3.80 2.20
CA GLY A 243 -15.74 3.81 2.16
C GLY A 243 -16.30 3.87 0.74
N LEU A 244 -15.67 4.64 -0.15
CA LEU A 244 -16.02 4.65 -1.58
C LEU A 244 -15.82 3.28 -2.22
N LEU A 245 -14.65 2.66 -1.99
CA LEU A 245 -14.30 1.35 -2.53
C LEU A 245 -15.26 0.24 -2.07
N ARG A 246 -15.54 0.20 -0.78
CA ARG A 246 -16.40 -0.82 -0.19
C ARG A 246 -17.88 -0.59 -0.45
N GLY A 247 -18.28 0.65 -0.74
CA GLY A 247 -19.68 1.04 -0.90
C GLY A 247 -20.45 1.12 0.43
N ASP A 248 -19.72 1.27 1.54
CA ASP A 248 -20.26 1.45 2.90
C ASP A 248 -19.26 2.26 3.74
N LYS A 249 -19.76 3.03 4.70
CA LYS A 249 -18.93 3.89 5.56
C LYS A 249 -17.88 3.09 6.31
N THR A 250 -16.65 3.58 6.32
CA THR A 250 -15.59 3.01 7.15
C THR A 250 -15.90 3.23 8.61
N GLU A 251 -16.03 2.15 9.38
CA GLU A 251 -16.24 2.21 10.83
C GLU A 251 -14.89 2.36 11.52
N VAL A 252 -14.79 3.36 12.41
CA VAL A 252 -13.61 3.64 13.20
C VAL A 252 -13.97 3.75 14.67
N VAL A 253 -12.99 3.52 15.53
CA VAL A 253 -13.12 3.68 16.98
C VAL A 253 -11.92 4.45 17.51
N LYS A 254 -12.13 5.25 18.54
CA LYS A 254 -11.05 5.92 19.26
C LYS A 254 -10.14 4.89 19.93
N SER A 255 -8.83 5.07 19.80
CA SER A 255 -7.84 4.29 20.55
C SER A 255 -8.05 4.40 22.06
N ILE A 256 -7.62 3.40 22.82
CA ILE A 256 -7.74 3.39 24.28
C ILE A 256 -6.79 4.42 24.92
N SER A 257 -5.54 4.48 24.40
CA SER A 257 -4.47 5.28 25.02
C SER A 257 -4.29 6.68 24.45
N ASN A 258 -4.94 6.99 23.31
CA ASN A 258 -4.79 8.27 22.63
C ASN A 258 -6.05 8.66 21.84
N ASP A 259 -6.04 9.84 21.20
CA ASP A 259 -7.20 10.37 20.47
C ASP A 259 -7.28 9.95 19.00
N LEU A 260 -6.38 9.06 18.54
CA LEU A 260 -6.41 8.58 17.18
C LEU A 260 -7.57 7.62 16.96
N GLN A 261 -8.14 7.65 15.76
CA GLN A 261 -9.21 6.75 15.33
C GLN A 261 -8.63 5.65 14.47
N VAL A 262 -8.86 4.41 14.84
CA VAL A 262 -8.37 3.21 14.16
C VAL A 262 -9.52 2.44 13.52
N PRO A 263 -9.28 1.60 12.50
CA PRO A 263 -10.31 0.76 11.91
C PRO A 263 -10.97 -0.14 12.97
N ALA A 264 -12.28 -0.03 13.13
CA ALA A 264 -13.03 -0.73 14.17
C ALA A 264 -12.99 -2.27 14.03
N SER A 265 -12.82 -2.77 12.82
CA SER A 265 -12.76 -4.21 12.50
C SER A 265 -11.34 -4.77 12.40
N ALA A 266 -10.30 -3.98 12.68
CA ALA A 266 -8.93 -4.46 12.69
C ALA A 266 -8.77 -5.67 13.61
N GLU A 267 -7.90 -6.60 13.23
CA GLU A 267 -7.65 -7.80 14.03
C GLU A 267 -6.88 -7.47 15.30
N ILE A 268 -5.83 -6.62 15.18
CA ILE A 268 -4.95 -6.19 16.26
C ILE A 268 -4.67 -4.70 16.10
N VAL A 269 -4.57 -3.97 17.21
CA VAL A 269 -4.11 -2.58 17.24
C VAL A 269 -3.00 -2.44 18.27
N LEU A 270 -1.87 -1.89 17.84
CA LEU A 270 -0.77 -1.49 18.70
C LEU A 270 -0.88 0.00 18.96
N GLU A 271 -0.98 0.40 20.23
CA GLU A 271 -1.09 1.80 20.61
C GLU A 271 0.08 2.23 21.47
N GLY A 272 0.55 3.43 21.27
CA GLY A 272 1.67 3.94 22.05
C GLY A 272 2.17 5.28 21.52
N TYR A 273 3.48 5.47 21.60
CA TYR A 273 4.10 6.74 21.27
C TYR A 273 5.52 6.60 20.72
N ILE A 274 5.99 7.65 20.10
CA ILE A 274 7.38 7.85 19.70
C ILE A 274 7.96 8.99 20.56
N ALA A 275 9.03 8.70 21.31
CA ALA A 275 9.80 9.71 21.99
C ALA A 275 10.66 10.47 20.98
N GLN A 276 10.83 11.79 21.16
CA GLN A 276 11.47 12.64 20.15
C GLN A 276 12.97 12.41 19.98
N ASP A 277 13.61 11.87 21.00
CA ASP A 277 15.06 11.64 21.11
C ASP A 277 15.45 10.15 21.05
N GLU A 278 14.49 9.25 20.82
CA GLU A 278 14.75 7.81 20.78
C GLU A 278 14.77 7.30 19.34
N THR A 279 15.95 6.92 18.86
CA THR A 279 16.16 6.23 17.60
C THR A 279 16.90 4.92 17.80
N ALA A 280 16.83 4.03 16.81
CA ALA A 280 17.59 2.78 16.80
C ALA A 280 17.94 2.38 15.36
N PRO A 281 19.03 1.62 15.16
CA PRO A 281 19.42 1.14 13.84
C PRO A 281 18.42 0.11 13.31
N GLU A 282 17.85 0.38 12.14
CA GLU A 282 16.90 -0.47 11.42
C GLU A 282 17.59 -1.19 10.26
N GLY A 283 17.30 -2.46 10.13
CA GLY A 283 17.80 -3.29 9.03
C GLY A 283 19.10 -4.04 9.38
N PRO A 284 19.71 -4.72 8.38
CA PRO A 284 19.25 -4.77 6.99
C PRO A 284 17.97 -5.61 6.79
N TYR A 285 17.28 -5.38 5.68
CA TYR A 285 16.13 -6.17 5.23
C TYR A 285 16.19 -6.42 3.72
N GLY A 286 15.80 -7.62 3.29
CA GLY A 286 15.50 -7.90 1.89
C GLY A 286 14.30 -7.09 1.44
N ASP A 287 14.46 -6.29 0.38
CA ASP A 287 13.46 -5.34 -0.09
C ASP A 287 12.96 -5.68 -1.50
N HIS A 288 11.93 -4.97 -1.97
CA HIS A 288 11.27 -5.17 -3.25
C HIS A 288 12.20 -5.00 -4.48
N THR A 289 13.38 -4.47 -4.31
CA THR A 289 14.43 -4.42 -5.35
C THR A 289 15.17 -5.73 -5.51
N GLY A 290 15.01 -6.67 -4.56
CA GLY A 290 15.76 -7.93 -4.52
C GLY A 290 17.12 -7.82 -3.84
N TYR A 291 17.41 -6.69 -3.20
CA TYR A 291 18.65 -6.44 -2.46
C TYR A 291 18.35 -6.09 -1.00
N TYR A 292 19.34 -6.29 -0.12
CA TYR A 292 19.27 -5.81 1.25
C TYR A 292 19.55 -4.30 1.30
N ASN A 293 18.75 -3.56 2.07
CA ASN A 293 19.01 -2.14 2.32
C ASN A 293 20.12 -1.94 3.36
N GLU A 294 20.70 -0.76 3.36
CA GLU A 294 21.64 -0.34 4.38
C GLU A 294 20.95 -0.08 5.73
N VAL A 295 21.73 -0.23 6.81
CA VAL A 295 21.29 0.10 8.17
C VAL A 295 21.26 1.61 8.33
N ASP A 296 20.18 2.14 8.88
CA ASP A 296 20.02 3.56 9.19
C ASP A 296 19.17 3.74 10.45
N ASP A 297 19.30 4.88 11.11
CA ASP A 297 18.59 5.17 12.35
C ASP A 297 17.18 5.73 12.10
N PHE A 298 16.19 5.11 12.74
CA PHE A 298 14.80 5.53 12.68
C PHE A 298 14.15 5.61 14.06
N PRO A 299 13.04 6.36 14.19
CA PRO A 299 12.33 6.51 15.46
C PRO A 299 11.86 5.19 16.05
N VAL A 300 11.93 5.08 17.37
CA VAL A 300 11.43 3.93 18.13
C VAL A 300 9.98 4.17 18.55
N PHE A 301 9.10 3.23 18.19
CA PHE A 301 7.72 3.17 18.62
C PHE A 301 7.58 2.30 19.85
N THR A 302 7.23 2.89 20.98
CA THR A 302 6.96 2.20 22.24
C THR A 302 5.49 1.88 22.36
N VAL A 303 5.15 0.59 22.43
CA VAL A 303 3.79 0.08 22.56
C VAL A 303 3.41 0.02 24.03
N THR A 304 2.33 0.70 24.40
CA THR A 304 1.78 0.73 25.76
C THR A 304 0.51 -0.11 25.92
N HIS A 305 -0.20 -0.31 24.81
CA HIS A 305 -1.44 -1.07 24.76
C HIS A 305 -1.44 -1.93 23.50
N ILE A 306 -1.89 -3.17 23.63
CA ILE A 306 -2.28 -4.03 22.51
C ILE A 306 -3.76 -4.33 22.67
N THR A 307 -4.57 -3.96 21.69
CA THR A 307 -5.97 -4.38 21.64
C THR A 307 -6.18 -5.35 20.50
N HIS A 308 -7.10 -6.29 20.63
CA HIS A 308 -7.37 -7.23 19.55
C HIS A 308 -8.78 -7.83 19.65
N ARG A 309 -9.22 -8.38 18.53
CA ARG A 309 -10.42 -9.23 18.49
C ARG A 309 -10.18 -10.53 19.24
N LYS A 310 -11.24 -11.21 19.63
CA LYS A 310 -11.13 -12.62 20.06
C LYS A 310 -10.60 -13.47 18.90
N ASP A 311 -9.66 -14.36 19.20
CA ASP A 311 -9.00 -15.23 18.21
C ASP A 311 -8.48 -14.44 17.00
N PRO A 312 -7.53 -13.50 17.21
CA PRO A 312 -7.07 -12.60 16.17
C PRO A 312 -6.27 -13.33 15.10
N ILE A 313 -6.30 -12.78 13.88
CA ILE A 313 -5.51 -13.21 12.73
C ILE A 313 -4.43 -12.16 12.46
N TYR A 314 -3.18 -12.58 12.36
CA TYR A 314 -2.10 -11.71 11.94
C TYR A 314 -1.99 -11.69 10.42
N HIS A 315 -2.18 -10.51 9.81
CA HIS A 315 -2.02 -10.32 8.38
C HIS A 315 -0.58 -9.90 8.07
N SER A 316 0.10 -10.67 7.26
CA SER A 316 1.50 -10.51 6.91
C SER A 316 1.74 -10.58 5.40
N THR A 317 2.88 -10.06 4.98
CA THR A 317 3.44 -10.23 3.63
C THR A 317 4.96 -10.26 3.72
N TYR A 318 5.60 -10.39 2.58
CA TYR A 318 7.04 -10.21 2.40
C TYR A 318 7.31 -9.29 1.21
N THR A 319 8.48 -8.70 1.16
CA THR A 319 9.00 -8.00 -0.01
C THR A 319 10.28 -8.68 -0.48
N GLY A 320 10.49 -8.72 -1.79
CA GLY A 320 11.66 -9.35 -2.38
C GLY A 320 11.75 -9.05 -3.87
N ARG A 321 12.69 -9.72 -4.54
CA ARG A 321 12.79 -9.61 -6.00
C ARG A 321 11.45 -9.94 -6.65
N PRO A 322 10.91 -9.08 -7.53
CA PRO A 322 9.61 -9.30 -8.16
C PRO A 322 9.50 -10.65 -8.90
N PRO A 323 8.31 -11.27 -8.93
CA PRO A 323 7.07 -10.77 -8.33
C PRO A 323 6.99 -10.99 -6.82
N ASP A 324 6.44 -10.00 -6.11
CA ASP A 324 6.01 -10.05 -4.72
C ASP A 324 4.62 -9.39 -4.62
N GLU A 325 3.98 -9.38 -3.44
CA GLU A 325 2.66 -8.73 -3.32
C GLU A 325 2.69 -7.23 -3.68
N PRO A 326 3.68 -6.42 -3.30
CA PRO A 326 3.80 -5.03 -3.77
C PRO A 326 3.83 -4.90 -5.30
N ALA A 327 4.51 -5.79 -6.01
CA ALA A 327 4.54 -5.80 -7.47
C ALA A 327 3.16 -6.16 -8.05
N ILE A 328 2.46 -7.12 -7.47
CA ILE A 328 1.08 -7.48 -7.87
C ILE A 328 0.12 -6.32 -7.63
N LEU A 329 0.23 -5.62 -6.50
CA LEU A 329 -0.52 -4.39 -6.25
C LEU A 329 -0.26 -3.36 -7.36
N GLY A 330 0.99 -3.17 -7.76
CA GLY A 330 1.36 -2.28 -8.85
C GLY A 330 0.70 -2.65 -10.17
N VAL A 331 0.66 -3.94 -10.52
CA VAL A 331 -0.03 -4.44 -11.72
C VAL A 331 -1.52 -4.11 -11.70
N ALA A 332 -2.20 -4.37 -10.59
CA ALA A 332 -3.61 -4.03 -10.44
C ALA A 332 -3.86 -2.51 -10.48
N LEU A 333 -3.02 -1.73 -9.81
CA LEU A 333 -3.14 -0.27 -9.76
C LEU A 333 -2.82 0.43 -11.08
N ASN A 334 -2.17 -0.24 -12.05
CA ASN A 334 -2.03 0.29 -13.41
C ASN A 334 -3.39 0.68 -13.99
N GLU A 335 -4.42 -0.14 -13.75
CA GLU A 335 -5.79 0.15 -14.22
C GLU A 335 -6.35 1.43 -13.60
N VAL A 336 -5.99 1.75 -12.36
CA VAL A 336 -6.37 2.99 -11.68
C VAL A 336 -5.63 4.19 -12.24
N PHE A 337 -4.34 4.04 -12.56
CA PHE A 337 -3.51 5.15 -13.08
C PHE A 337 -3.90 5.57 -14.50
N VAL A 338 -4.30 4.63 -15.36
CA VAL A 338 -4.63 4.95 -16.77
C VAL A 338 -5.66 6.07 -16.90
N PRO A 339 -6.85 6.01 -16.28
CA PRO A 339 -7.82 7.10 -16.38
C PRO A 339 -7.34 8.43 -15.78
N ILE A 340 -6.54 8.38 -14.71
CA ILE A 340 -5.98 9.58 -14.07
C ILE A 340 -5.01 10.28 -15.03
N LEU A 341 -4.13 9.51 -15.69
CA LEU A 341 -3.20 10.05 -16.68
C LEU A 341 -3.92 10.53 -17.93
N GLN A 342 -4.91 9.79 -18.42
CA GLN A 342 -5.69 10.17 -19.60
C GLN A 342 -6.45 11.48 -19.43
N LYS A 343 -6.85 11.84 -18.22
CA LYS A 343 -7.48 13.15 -17.97
C LYS A 343 -6.53 14.31 -18.28
N GLN A 344 -5.24 14.15 -17.97
CA GLN A 344 -4.21 15.15 -18.24
C GLN A 344 -3.59 15.00 -19.63
N PHE A 345 -3.44 13.78 -20.11
CA PHE A 345 -2.84 13.43 -21.40
C PHE A 345 -3.80 12.51 -22.17
N PRO A 346 -4.84 13.08 -22.85
CA PRO A 346 -5.86 12.29 -23.54
C PRO A 346 -5.32 11.39 -24.66
N GLU A 347 -4.13 11.69 -25.18
CA GLU A 347 -3.43 10.91 -26.18
C GLU A 347 -2.91 9.56 -25.68
N ILE A 348 -2.77 9.36 -24.37
CA ILE A 348 -2.34 8.08 -23.79
C ILE A 348 -3.44 7.04 -23.99
N VAL A 349 -3.06 5.89 -24.56
CA VAL A 349 -3.95 4.74 -24.76
C VAL A 349 -3.83 3.76 -23.61
N ASP A 350 -2.59 3.41 -23.20
CA ASP A 350 -2.31 2.57 -22.06
C ASP A 350 -1.05 3.01 -21.33
N PHE A 351 -0.97 2.63 -20.05
CA PHE A 351 0.15 2.92 -19.17
C PHE A 351 0.41 1.69 -18.30
N TYR A 352 1.63 1.19 -18.30
CA TYR A 352 1.97 -0.03 -17.61
C TYR A 352 3.30 0.10 -16.84
N LEU A 353 3.27 -0.30 -15.58
CA LEU A 353 4.44 -0.45 -14.74
C LEU A 353 4.76 -1.95 -14.63
N PRO A 354 5.74 -2.48 -15.38
CA PRO A 354 6.08 -3.89 -15.31
C PRO A 354 6.63 -4.24 -13.92
N PRO A 355 6.31 -5.44 -13.37
CA PRO A 355 6.81 -5.88 -12.06
C PRO A 355 8.33 -5.83 -11.94
N GLU A 356 9.04 -6.14 -13.01
CA GLU A 356 10.51 -6.10 -13.09
C GLU A 356 11.08 -4.69 -12.93
N GLY A 357 10.28 -3.67 -13.15
CA GLY A 357 10.61 -2.27 -12.88
C GLY A 357 10.57 -1.90 -11.39
N CYS A 358 10.37 -2.85 -10.49
CA CYS A 358 10.38 -2.68 -9.04
C CYS A 358 9.53 -1.47 -8.62
N SER A 359 8.22 -1.58 -8.77
CA SER A 359 7.19 -0.56 -8.57
C SER A 359 7.10 0.41 -9.75
N TYR A 360 7.72 1.58 -9.69
CA TYR A 360 7.56 2.67 -10.67
C TYR A 360 8.87 3.07 -11.38
N ARG A 361 9.93 2.27 -11.29
CA ARG A 361 11.23 2.62 -11.91
C ARG A 361 11.24 2.49 -13.42
N MET A 362 10.30 1.74 -13.97
CA MET A 362 10.07 1.66 -15.41
C MET A 362 8.59 1.86 -15.71
N ALA A 363 8.29 2.66 -16.71
CA ALA A 363 6.95 2.85 -17.24
C ALA A 363 6.95 2.63 -18.75
N VAL A 364 5.97 1.88 -19.25
CA VAL A 364 5.69 1.73 -20.69
C VAL A 364 4.38 2.44 -20.99
N VAL A 365 4.40 3.33 -21.96
CA VAL A 365 3.25 4.14 -22.37
C VAL A 365 2.98 3.92 -23.83
N THR A 366 1.74 3.65 -24.19
CA THR A 366 1.30 3.68 -25.58
C THR A 366 0.41 4.88 -25.81
N MET A 367 0.56 5.54 -26.95
CA MET A 367 -0.13 6.79 -27.24
C MET A 367 -0.41 6.99 -28.73
N LYS A 368 -1.40 7.83 -29.02
CA LYS A 368 -1.69 8.35 -30.35
C LYS A 368 -0.90 9.63 -30.57
N LYS A 369 0.24 9.51 -31.26
CA LYS A 369 1.07 10.67 -31.59
C LYS A 369 0.37 11.55 -32.63
N GLN A 370 0.42 12.88 -32.45
CA GLN A 370 -0.25 13.85 -33.32
C GLN A 370 0.73 14.82 -34.00
N TYR A 371 1.94 14.98 -33.48
CA TYR A 371 2.95 15.91 -33.98
C TYR A 371 4.36 15.47 -33.59
N PRO A 372 5.41 15.96 -34.27
CA PRO A 372 6.80 15.69 -33.90
C PRO A 372 7.11 16.16 -32.48
N GLY A 373 7.80 15.33 -31.70
CA GLY A 373 8.13 15.61 -30.29
C GLY A 373 7.05 15.30 -29.28
N HIS A 374 5.85 14.85 -29.70
CA HIS A 374 4.74 14.55 -28.80
C HIS A 374 5.08 13.45 -27.79
N ALA A 375 5.82 12.43 -28.23
CA ALA A 375 6.28 11.38 -27.32
C ALA A 375 7.17 11.92 -26.19
N LYS A 376 8.07 12.87 -26.49
CA LYS A 376 8.94 13.48 -25.47
C LYS A 376 8.15 14.34 -24.49
N ARG A 377 7.10 15.02 -24.93
CA ARG A 377 6.17 15.73 -24.05
C ARG A 377 5.49 14.79 -23.05
N VAL A 378 5.06 13.62 -23.52
CA VAL A 378 4.43 12.60 -22.65
C VAL A 378 5.45 12.03 -21.66
N MET A 379 6.70 11.78 -22.07
CA MET A 379 7.78 11.36 -21.14
C MET A 379 7.93 12.38 -20.01
N MET A 380 8.06 13.67 -20.32
CA MET A 380 8.17 14.74 -19.33
C MET A 380 6.90 14.81 -18.45
N GLY A 381 5.74 14.62 -19.03
CA GLY A 381 4.47 14.56 -18.34
C GLY A 381 4.40 13.43 -17.31
N VAL A 382 4.84 12.23 -17.66
CA VAL A 382 4.89 11.08 -16.73
C VAL A 382 5.80 11.40 -15.55
N TRP A 383 7.00 11.91 -15.78
CA TRP A 383 7.95 12.25 -14.71
C TRP A 383 7.47 13.34 -13.75
N SER A 384 6.60 14.24 -14.19
CA SER A 384 6.16 15.40 -13.39
C SER A 384 4.75 15.31 -12.83
N PHE A 385 3.90 14.41 -13.34
CA PHE A 385 2.45 14.46 -13.05
C PHE A 385 2.08 13.86 -11.69
N LEU A 386 2.53 12.66 -11.40
CA LEU A 386 2.29 12.01 -10.10
C LEU A 386 3.61 11.92 -9.33
N ARG A 387 3.54 12.27 -8.04
CA ARG A 387 4.73 12.37 -7.19
C ARG A 387 5.60 11.11 -7.19
N GLN A 388 5.01 9.91 -7.22
CA GLN A 388 5.77 8.67 -7.25
C GLN A 388 6.54 8.45 -8.55
N PHE A 389 6.13 9.05 -9.66
CA PHE A 389 6.79 8.89 -10.96
C PHE A 389 8.03 9.79 -11.12
N MET A 390 8.30 10.70 -10.17
CA MET A 390 9.56 11.45 -10.19
C MET A 390 10.80 10.56 -10.06
N TYR A 391 10.63 9.33 -9.53
CA TYR A 391 11.67 8.32 -9.38
C TYR A 391 11.74 7.32 -10.55
N THR A 392 10.92 7.48 -11.57
CA THR A 392 10.91 6.58 -12.74
C THR A 392 12.19 6.78 -13.55
N LYS A 393 12.98 5.72 -13.67
CA LYS A 393 14.25 5.75 -14.41
C LYS A 393 14.05 5.69 -15.92
N PHE A 394 13.10 4.85 -16.34
CA PHE A 394 12.85 4.58 -17.75
C PHE A 394 11.39 4.85 -18.08
N VAL A 395 11.15 5.73 -19.03
CA VAL A 395 9.84 5.93 -19.65
C VAL A 395 9.96 5.56 -21.12
N ILE A 396 9.33 4.44 -21.50
CA ILE A 396 9.30 3.94 -22.87
C ILE A 396 7.97 4.34 -23.48
N VAL A 397 7.99 5.12 -24.55
CA VAL A 397 6.78 5.55 -25.26
C VAL A 397 6.72 4.88 -26.63
N CYS A 398 5.62 4.16 -26.87
CA CYS A 398 5.35 3.46 -28.12
C CYS A 398 4.08 4.00 -28.78
N ASP A 399 3.88 3.65 -30.04
CA ASP A 399 2.62 3.88 -30.75
C ASP A 399 1.51 2.97 -30.21
N ASP A 400 0.27 3.30 -30.51
CA ASP A 400 -0.93 2.63 -29.98
C ASP A 400 -1.21 1.24 -30.59
N ASP A 401 -0.43 0.82 -31.58
CA ASP A 401 -0.46 -0.56 -32.11
C ASP A 401 0.42 -1.53 -31.30
N VAL A 402 1.20 -1.04 -30.34
CA VAL A 402 2.04 -1.84 -29.44
C VAL A 402 1.27 -2.15 -28.16
N ASN A 403 1.32 -3.40 -27.71
CA ASN A 403 0.78 -3.78 -26.42
C ASN A 403 1.78 -3.45 -25.30
N ALA A 404 1.49 -2.41 -24.51
CA ALA A 404 2.35 -1.97 -23.40
C ALA A 404 2.59 -3.07 -22.34
N ARG A 405 1.71 -4.07 -22.26
CA ARG A 405 1.72 -5.16 -21.26
C ARG A 405 2.39 -6.43 -21.76
N ASP A 406 2.76 -6.49 -23.05
CA ASP A 406 3.54 -7.57 -23.64
C ASP A 406 4.98 -7.11 -23.88
N TRP A 407 5.88 -7.57 -23.04
CA TRP A 407 7.30 -7.20 -23.12
C TRP A 407 7.95 -7.62 -24.44
N ASN A 408 7.50 -8.71 -25.05
CA ASN A 408 8.01 -9.12 -26.35
C ASN A 408 7.64 -8.12 -27.45
N ASP A 409 6.41 -7.59 -27.40
CA ASP A 409 5.94 -6.57 -28.33
C ASP A 409 6.68 -5.24 -28.14
N VAL A 410 6.89 -4.85 -26.88
CA VAL A 410 7.66 -3.64 -26.52
C VAL A 410 9.11 -3.73 -26.98
N ILE A 411 9.79 -4.87 -26.75
CA ILE A 411 11.17 -5.09 -27.21
C ILE A 411 11.23 -5.05 -28.73
N TRP A 412 10.28 -5.70 -29.41
CA TRP A 412 10.20 -5.63 -30.87
C TRP A 412 10.08 -4.19 -31.37
N ALA A 413 9.22 -3.37 -30.76
CA ALA A 413 9.07 -1.97 -31.12
C ALA A 413 10.35 -1.16 -30.89
N ILE A 414 11.02 -1.36 -29.75
CA ILE A 414 12.32 -0.72 -29.44
C ILE A 414 13.36 -1.04 -30.53
N THR A 415 13.46 -2.32 -30.92
CA THR A 415 14.52 -2.76 -31.82
C THR A 415 14.27 -2.43 -33.29
N THR A 416 13.01 -2.20 -33.67
CA THR A 416 12.63 -1.97 -35.09
C THR A 416 12.25 -0.54 -35.42
N ARG A 417 11.88 0.29 -34.43
CA ARG A 417 11.32 1.65 -34.64
C ARG A 417 12.15 2.77 -34.05
N MET A 418 13.12 2.47 -33.18
CA MET A 418 13.90 3.46 -32.44
C MET A 418 15.32 3.51 -32.96
N ASP A 419 15.84 4.73 -33.11
CA ASP A 419 17.27 5.02 -33.24
C ASP A 419 17.80 5.55 -31.91
N PRO A 420 18.78 4.90 -31.27
CA PRO A 420 19.24 5.26 -29.93
C PRO A 420 19.75 6.72 -29.82
N ALA A 421 20.38 7.25 -30.86
CA ALA A 421 20.90 8.62 -30.82
C ALA A 421 19.81 9.68 -30.98
N ARG A 422 18.80 9.41 -31.82
CA ARG A 422 17.71 10.35 -32.12
C ARG A 422 16.60 10.33 -31.06
N ASP A 423 16.26 9.13 -30.58
CA ASP A 423 14.99 8.90 -29.88
C ASP A 423 15.17 8.74 -28.36
N THR A 424 16.40 8.83 -27.85
CA THR A 424 16.67 8.81 -26.40
C THR A 424 16.73 10.22 -25.84
N VAL A 425 16.17 10.40 -24.64
CA VAL A 425 16.30 11.64 -23.84
C VAL A 425 16.95 11.24 -22.52
N MET A 426 18.07 11.85 -22.19
CA MET A 426 18.78 11.70 -20.93
C MET A 426 18.56 12.95 -20.08
N ILE A 427 18.09 12.76 -18.83
CA ILE A 427 17.89 13.86 -17.87
C ILE A 427 18.71 13.54 -16.63
N GLU A 428 19.66 14.40 -16.32
CA GLU A 428 20.54 14.28 -15.14
C GLU A 428 19.97 15.05 -13.95
N ASN A 429 20.45 14.74 -12.74
CA ASN A 429 20.10 15.42 -11.49
C ASN A 429 18.59 15.36 -11.16
N THR A 430 17.97 14.22 -11.41
CA THR A 430 16.58 13.96 -11.05
C THR A 430 16.47 13.50 -9.58
N PRO A 431 15.28 13.57 -8.96
CA PRO A 431 15.09 13.09 -7.60
C PRO A 431 15.49 11.63 -7.43
N ILE A 432 16.15 11.32 -6.31
CA ILE A 432 16.66 9.98 -5.97
C ILE A 432 15.63 9.24 -5.12
N ASP A 433 15.40 7.96 -5.44
CA ASP A 433 14.75 7.03 -4.53
C ASP A 433 15.80 6.39 -3.61
N TYR A 434 15.63 6.52 -2.29
CA TYR A 434 16.53 5.95 -1.29
C TYR A 434 16.69 4.42 -1.37
N LEU A 435 15.77 3.74 -2.06
CA LEU A 435 15.85 2.29 -2.32
C LEU A 435 16.46 1.98 -3.69
N ASP A 436 17.03 2.96 -4.37
CA ASP A 436 17.74 2.77 -5.63
C ASP A 436 19.24 2.62 -5.40
N PHE A 437 19.70 1.38 -5.35
CA PHE A 437 21.13 1.04 -5.12
C PHE A 437 22.07 1.42 -6.27
N ALA A 438 21.55 1.84 -7.43
CA ALA A 438 22.35 2.37 -8.52
C ALA A 438 22.55 3.90 -8.43
N SER A 439 21.83 4.57 -7.54
CA SER A 439 22.03 5.99 -7.28
C SER A 439 23.23 6.22 -6.37
N PRO A 440 24.04 7.26 -6.63
CA PRO A 440 25.15 7.60 -5.73
C PRO A 440 24.60 8.01 -4.37
N VAL A 441 25.22 7.51 -3.32
CA VAL A 441 24.98 8.01 -1.96
C VAL A 441 25.59 9.41 -1.89
N SER A 442 24.76 10.43 -1.69
CA SER A 442 25.19 11.82 -1.55
C SER A 442 25.69 12.12 -0.15
#